data_6d26b81daec5dc431d66161c89c07977
#
_entry.id   6d26b81daec5dc431d66161c89c07977
#
_cell.length_a   1.000
_cell.length_b   1.000
_cell.length_c   1.000
_cell.angle_alpha   90.00
_cell.angle_beta   90.00
_cell.angle_gamma   90.00
#
_symmetry.space_group_name_H-M   'P 1'
#
loop_
_entity.id
_entity.type
_entity.pdbx_description
1 polymer ?
#
loop_
_entity_poly.entity_id
_entity_poly.type
_entity_poly.pdbx_seq_one_letter_code
_entity_poly.pdbx_strand_id
1 'polypeptide(L)'
;MKDNKREISIVRSSAAEYLTFITATGEGDVNAIYSDENVWLSQKMMGVLYNVETNTINYHLKKIFMDKEVDENSVIRKFRITAADGKTYNTNHYNLSAIIAVGNKVDSPRAIQFRKWANHIIEEYTVKGFAMDDERLKNFGTVLTKDYFKEQLERVREIRLSERRFYQKITDIYATSIDYDSHSLTTKKFFARVQNQLHWAIHGETAAETIYHRADSDKENMGLTTWKDAPDGKIQRFDVVIAKNYLTKEELSSMARIVNAYLDLAELRAEEEVPMTMEDWAEQFEGILRQIGRASCRERV
;
A
#
# COMPACT_ATOMS: atom_id res chain seq x y z
N MET A 1 30.32 21.86 33.43
CA MET A 1 29.51 20.72 32.93
C MET A 1 28.60 21.28 31.86
N LYS A 2 28.87 21.00 30.59
CA LYS A 2 28.03 21.45 29.47
C LYS A 2 26.92 20.44 29.29
N ASP A 3 25.68 20.86 29.54
CA ASP A 3 24.48 20.10 29.21
C ASP A 3 24.44 19.84 27.69
N ASN A 4 24.68 18.59 27.35
CA ASN A 4 24.57 18.09 26.00
C ASN A 4 23.08 17.84 25.73
N LYS A 5 22.32 18.92 25.41
CA LYS A 5 20.98 18.79 24.86
C LYS A 5 21.11 18.05 23.53
N ARG A 6 20.77 16.75 23.53
CA ARG A 6 20.59 15.99 22.30
C ARG A 6 19.49 16.68 21.50
N GLU A 7 19.86 17.38 20.43
CA GLU A 7 18.94 17.77 19.39
C GLU A 7 18.38 16.49 18.76
N ILE A 8 17.13 16.19 19.09
CA ILE A 8 16.44 15.05 18.50
C ILE A 8 15.85 15.51 17.19
N SER A 9 16.42 15.01 16.11
CA SER A 9 15.95 15.27 14.75
C SER A 9 14.64 14.51 14.51
N ILE A 10 13.53 15.22 14.32
CA ILE A 10 12.18 14.68 14.06
C ILE A 10 11.98 14.28 12.60
N VAL A 11 13.02 14.37 11.76
CA VAL A 11 12.93 14.41 10.30
C VAL A 11 12.53 13.07 9.65
N ARG A 12 12.33 11.95 10.40
CA ARG A 12 12.02 10.63 9.79
C ARG A 12 11.07 9.76 10.61
N SER A 13 10.16 10.33 11.38
CA SER A 13 9.31 9.50 12.24
C SER A 13 7.82 9.57 11.86
N SER A 14 7.17 8.39 11.90
CA SER A 14 5.72 8.24 11.75
C SER A 14 4.94 8.94 12.88
N ALA A 15 3.62 9.14 12.71
CA ALA A 15 2.78 9.69 13.78
C ALA A 15 2.90 8.91 15.10
N ALA A 16 3.12 7.59 15.01
CA ALA A 16 3.37 6.73 16.18
C ALA A 16 4.71 7.04 16.85
N GLU A 17 5.77 7.31 16.08
CA GLU A 17 7.07 7.71 16.62
C GLU A 17 7.03 9.12 17.15
N TYR A 18 6.30 10.04 16.54
CA TYR A 18 6.07 11.36 17.11
C TYR A 18 5.38 11.27 18.48
N LEU A 19 4.42 10.38 18.64
CA LEU A 19 3.78 10.09 19.93
C LEU A 19 4.72 9.34 20.88
N THR A 20 5.53 8.42 20.38
CA THR A 20 6.57 7.68 21.15
C THR A 20 7.72 8.60 21.55
N PHE A 21 8.10 9.54 20.70
CA PHE A 21 9.09 10.58 20.99
C PHE A 21 8.72 11.41 22.21
N ILE A 22 7.45 11.75 22.39
CA ILE A 22 6.99 12.52 23.53
C ILE A 22 7.02 11.68 24.82
N THR A 23 6.76 10.38 24.74
CA THR A 23 6.91 9.47 25.89
C THR A 23 8.37 9.23 26.24
N ALA A 24 9.29 9.27 25.27
CA ALA A 24 10.73 9.06 25.46
C ALA A 24 11.48 10.29 26.03
N THR A 25 10.93 11.51 25.89
CA THR A 25 11.56 12.72 26.44
C THR A 25 11.40 12.90 27.95
N GLY A 26 10.69 11.99 28.64
CA GLY A 26 10.58 11.96 30.10
C GLY A 26 9.86 13.15 30.75
N GLU A 27 9.31 14.05 29.97
CA GLU A 27 8.55 15.21 30.46
C GLU A 27 7.05 14.99 30.36
N GLY A 28 6.56 14.00 31.07
CA GLY A 28 5.12 13.72 31.23
C GLY A 28 4.68 12.41 30.57
N ASP A 29 4.03 11.58 31.39
CA ASP A 29 3.38 10.33 30.98
C ASP A 29 2.26 10.61 29.95
N VAL A 30 2.58 10.64 28.67
CA VAL A 30 1.55 10.61 27.62
C VAL A 30 1.16 9.15 27.41
N ASN A 31 0.20 8.66 28.19
CA ASN A 31 -0.36 7.34 28.01
C ASN A 31 -1.32 7.34 26.81
N ALA A 32 -0.80 7.15 25.59
CA ALA A 32 -1.63 6.96 24.41
C ALA A 32 -2.31 5.59 24.46
N ILE A 33 -3.59 5.54 24.12
CA ILE A 33 -4.34 4.30 23.99
C ILE A 33 -4.37 3.91 22.51
N TYR A 34 -3.97 2.68 22.22
CA TYR A 34 -4.05 2.10 20.88
C TYR A 34 -5.25 1.13 20.82
N SER A 35 -6.22 1.44 20.02
CA SER A 35 -7.42 0.60 19.83
C SER A 35 -7.98 0.81 18.43
N ASP A 36 -8.41 -0.30 17.80
CA ASP A 36 -9.05 -0.30 16.48
C ASP A 36 -8.21 0.41 15.40
N GLU A 37 -6.91 0.08 15.33
CA GLU A 37 -5.94 0.66 14.40
C GLU A 37 -5.82 2.19 14.52
N ASN A 38 -6.16 2.76 15.66
CA ASN A 38 -6.17 4.19 15.92
C ASN A 38 -5.45 4.55 17.23
N VAL A 39 -5.03 5.81 17.32
CA VAL A 39 -4.40 6.41 18.48
C VAL A 39 -5.40 7.33 19.18
N TRP A 40 -5.53 7.17 20.49
CA TRP A 40 -6.49 7.92 21.30
C TRP A 40 -5.79 8.68 22.43
N LEU A 41 -6.00 9.97 22.51
CA LEU A 41 -5.49 10.85 23.57
C LEU A 41 -6.61 11.57 24.29
N SER A 42 -6.46 11.75 25.61
CA SER A 42 -7.29 12.67 26.35
C SER A 42 -6.91 14.13 26.09
N GLN A 43 -7.77 15.09 26.43
CA GLN A 43 -7.44 16.52 26.30
C GLN A 43 -6.17 16.90 27.10
N LYS A 44 -5.97 16.30 28.28
CA LYS A 44 -4.78 16.51 29.10
C LYS A 44 -3.53 16.04 28.35
N MET A 45 -3.58 14.86 27.74
CA MET A 45 -2.47 14.30 26.95
C MET A 45 -2.18 15.12 25.70
N MET A 46 -3.21 15.63 25.00
CA MET A 46 -3.00 16.57 23.89
C MET A 46 -2.37 17.89 24.36
N GLY A 47 -2.70 18.37 25.57
CA GLY A 47 -2.04 19.52 26.18
C GLY A 47 -0.52 19.29 26.36
N VAL A 48 -0.15 18.13 26.86
CA VAL A 48 1.27 17.74 26.98
C VAL A 48 1.91 17.59 25.59
N LEU A 49 1.22 16.93 24.65
CA LEU A 49 1.68 16.72 23.27
C LEU A 49 2.06 18.05 22.60
N TYR A 50 1.18 19.02 22.67
CA TYR A 50 1.38 20.32 22.00
C TYR A 50 2.00 21.39 22.89
N ASN A 51 2.32 21.04 24.15
CA ASN A 51 2.85 21.96 25.17
C ASN A 51 1.96 23.20 25.34
N VAL A 52 0.67 22.96 25.62
CA VAL A 52 -0.33 23.98 25.92
C VAL A 52 -1.26 23.51 27.02
N GLU A 53 -1.98 24.45 27.64
CA GLU A 53 -2.95 24.16 28.68
C GLU A 53 -4.16 23.35 28.14
N THR A 54 -4.72 22.47 28.98
CA THR A 54 -5.90 21.66 28.63
C THR A 54 -7.10 22.53 28.19
N ASN A 55 -7.22 23.73 28.76
CA ASN A 55 -8.28 24.67 28.39
C ASN A 55 -8.14 25.14 26.93
N THR A 56 -6.90 25.31 26.44
CA THR A 56 -6.61 25.64 25.04
C THR A 56 -7.03 24.52 24.13
N ILE A 57 -6.75 23.26 24.49
CA ILE A 57 -7.19 22.08 23.75
C ILE A 57 -8.73 22.03 23.69
N ASN A 58 -9.40 22.22 24.83
CA ASN A 58 -10.87 22.21 24.88
C ASN A 58 -11.49 23.31 24.01
N TYR A 59 -10.88 24.51 24.02
CA TYR A 59 -11.31 25.61 23.15
C TYR A 59 -11.24 25.24 21.66
N HIS A 60 -10.10 24.70 21.23
CA HIS A 60 -9.92 24.32 19.83
C HIS A 60 -10.81 23.16 19.42
N LEU A 61 -11.00 22.13 20.26
CA LEU A 61 -11.91 21.04 19.99
C LEU A 61 -13.36 21.55 19.77
N LYS A 62 -13.85 22.42 20.67
CA LYS A 62 -15.19 23.02 20.50
C LYS A 62 -15.32 23.76 19.16
N LYS A 63 -14.31 24.52 18.78
CA LYS A 63 -14.31 25.25 17.52
C LYS A 63 -14.29 24.31 16.31
N ILE A 64 -13.43 23.25 16.33
CA ILE A 64 -13.35 22.23 15.29
C ILE A 64 -14.70 21.54 15.08
N PHE A 65 -15.41 21.20 16.18
CA PHE A 65 -16.74 20.57 16.09
C PHE A 65 -17.81 21.55 15.59
N MET A 66 -17.78 22.81 16.05
CA MET A 66 -18.70 23.86 15.59
C MET A 66 -18.50 24.12 14.08
N ASP A 67 -17.25 24.15 13.60
CA ASP A 67 -16.90 24.36 12.20
C ASP A 67 -17.12 23.09 11.34
N LYS A 68 -17.52 21.96 11.95
CA LYS A 68 -17.72 20.65 11.30
C LYS A 68 -16.47 20.15 10.56
N GLU A 69 -15.29 20.50 11.04
CA GLU A 69 -14.02 20.04 10.48
C GLU A 69 -13.83 18.53 10.71
N VAL A 70 -14.30 18.01 11.85
CA VAL A 70 -14.48 16.59 12.14
C VAL A 70 -15.82 16.34 12.81
N ASP A 71 -16.39 15.15 12.62
CA ASP A 71 -17.61 14.75 13.30
C ASP A 71 -17.34 14.32 14.75
N GLU A 72 -17.92 15.04 15.71
CA GLU A 72 -17.73 14.81 17.13
C GLU A 72 -18.03 13.36 17.55
N ASN A 73 -19.08 12.76 16.99
CA ASN A 73 -19.50 11.41 17.36
C ASN A 73 -18.51 10.33 16.87
N SER A 74 -17.81 10.59 15.76
CA SER A 74 -16.86 9.64 15.18
C SER A 74 -15.48 9.69 15.80
N VAL A 75 -15.13 10.79 16.47
CA VAL A 75 -13.77 11.04 16.98
C VAL A 75 -13.64 10.95 18.50
N ILE A 76 -14.74 10.80 19.26
CA ILE A 76 -14.74 10.71 20.71
C ILE A 76 -15.09 9.30 21.17
N ARG A 77 -14.30 8.76 22.09
CA ARG A 77 -14.55 7.50 22.79
C ARG A 77 -14.22 7.62 24.27
N LYS A 78 -15.03 6.97 25.11
CA LYS A 78 -14.76 6.90 26.56
C LYS A 78 -13.91 5.67 26.85
N PHE A 79 -12.76 5.89 27.49
CA PHE A 79 -11.94 4.82 28.02
C PHE A 79 -11.93 4.88 29.54
N ARG A 80 -11.85 3.69 30.13
CA ARG A 80 -11.79 3.52 31.58
C ARG A 80 -10.33 3.56 32.01
N ILE A 81 -9.95 4.57 32.79
CA ILE A 81 -8.58 4.79 33.25
C ILE A 81 -8.55 4.71 34.77
N THR A 82 -7.56 3.98 35.31
CA THR A 82 -7.25 4.00 36.74
C THR A 82 -6.26 5.13 37.02
N ALA A 83 -6.66 6.09 37.83
CA ALA A 83 -5.83 7.22 38.21
C ALA A 83 -4.83 6.83 39.34
N ALA A 84 -3.87 7.71 39.59
CA ALA A 84 -2.86 7.51 40.64
C ALA A 84 -3.44 7.33 42.09
N ASP A 85 -4.69 7.77 42.27
CA ASP A 85 -5.45 7.59 43.53
C ASP A 85 -6.10 6.19 43.64
N GLY A 86 -5.87 5.28 42.65
CA GLY A 86 -6.44 3.95 42.60
C GLY A 86 -7.90 3.92 42.16
N LYS A 87 -8.54 5.06 41.89
CA LYS A 87 -9.93 5.13 41.41
C LYS A 87 -9.98 5.07 39.88
N THR A 88 -11.09 4.55 39.39
CA THR A 88 -11.31 4.38 37.95
C THR A 88 -12.28 5.43 37.43
N TYR A 89 -11.89 6.13 36.38
CA TYR A 89 -12.67 7.17 35.72
C TYR A 89 -12.93 6.86 34.27
N ASN A 90 -14.13 7.19 33.78
CA ASN A 90 -14.42 7.18 32.36
C ASN A 90 -14.03 8.54 31.76
N THR A 91 -12.96 8.55 30.96
CA THR A 91 -12.40 9.77 30.39
C THR A 91 -12.60 9.78 28.88
N ASN A 92 -13.04 10.92 28.35
CA ASN A 92 -13.14 11.13 26.90
C ASN A 92 -11.75 11.14 26.29
N HIS A 93 -11.56 10.34 25.25
CA HIS A 93 -10.37 10.34 24.39
C HIS A 93 -10.78 10.66 22.97
N TYR A 94 -9.87 11.22 22.26
CA TYR A 94 -10.03 11.73 20.90
C TYR A 94 -9.08 10.95 19.99
N ASN A 95 -9.56 10.56 18.83
CA ASN A 95 -8.79 9.77 17.88
C ASN A 95 -7.75 10.62 17.11
N LEU A 96 -6.94 9.98 16.26
CA LEU A 96 -5.88 10.62 15.50
C LEU A 96 -6.39 11.79 14.64
N SER A 97 -7.58 11.70 14.05
CA SER A 97 -8.16 12.79 13.25
C SER A 97 -8.39 14.06 14.07
N ALA A 98 -8.93 13.93 15.27
CA ALA A 98 -9.09 15.07 16.18
C ALA A 98 -7.76 15.60 16.70
N ILE A 99 -6.78 14.71 16.97
CA ILE A 99 -5.42 15.10 17.39
C ILE A 99 -4.77 15.95 16.31
N ILE A 100 -4.84 15.53 15.06
CA ILE A 100 -4.30 16.26 13.89
C ILE A 100 -5.00 17.62 13.74
N ALA A 101 -6.34 17.66 13.79
CA ALA A 101 -7.09 18.90 13.67
C ALA A 101 -6.70 19.92 14.74
N VAL A 102 -6.54 19.49 16.00
CA VAL A 102 -6.06 20.34 17.09
C VAL A 102 -4.63 20.84 16.82
N GLY A 103 -3.73 19.99 16.35
CA GLY A 103 -2.34 20.35 16.04
C GLY A 103 -2.21 21.43 14.95
N ASN A 104 -3.17 21.48 14.05
CA ASN A 104 -3.26 22.52 13.02
C ASN A 104 -3.78 23.88 13.57
N LYS A 105 -4.50 23.87 14.66
CA LYS A 105 -5.11 25.09 15.26
C LYS A 105 -4.25 25.70 16.37
N VAL A 106 -3.51 24.87 17.12
CA VAL A 106 -2.72 25.31 18.28
C VAL A 106 -1.50 26.08 17.83
N ASP A 107 -1.22 27.19 18.54
CA ASP A 107 0.00 27.98 18.34
C ASP A 107 1.02 27.68 19.46
N SER A 108 1.95 26.79 19.16
CA SER A 108 3.07 26.45 20.05
C SER A 108 4.27 25.94 19.23
N PRO A 109 5.49 26.00 19.78
CA PRO A 109 6.68 25.43 19.11
C PRO A 109 6.53 23.95 18.74
N ARG A 110 5.87 23.14 19.60
CA ARG A 110 5.62 21.73 19.33
C ARG A 110 4.57 21.53 18.21
N ALA A 111 3.52 22.35 18.20
CA ALA A 111 2.55 22.32 17.11
C ALA A 111 3.16 22.76 15.76
N ILE A 112 4.11 23.70 15.77
CA ILE A 112 4.88 24.07 14.57
C ILE A 112 5.71 22.87 14.08
N GLN A 113 6.38 22.14 14.95
CA GLN A 113 7.14 20.93 14.59
C GLN A 113 6.22 19.86 14.01
N PHE A 114 5.06 19.65 14.62
CA PHE A 114 4.03 18.73 14.10
C PHE A 114 3.59 19.12 12.67
N ARG A 115 3.27 20.40 12.43
CA ARG A 115 2.87 20.86 11.10
C ARG A 115 3.98 20.71 10.06
N LYS A 116 5.25 20.98 10.41
CA LYS A 116 6.40 20.74 9.51
C LYS A 116 6.51 19.27 9.11
N TRP A 117 6.35 18.36 10.07
CA TRP A 117 6.34 16.93 9.81
C TRP A 117 5.15 16.51 8.93
N ALA A 118 3.93 16.97 9.24
CA ALA A 118 2.73 16.66 8.45
C ALA A 118 2.85 17.18 7.01
N ASN A 119 3.36 18.42 6.84
CA ASN A 119 3.57 19.00 5.52
C ASN A 119 4.60 18.22 4.71
N HIS A 120 5.66 17.72 5.33
CA HIS A 120 6.65 16.88 4.65
C HIS A 120 6.02 15.60 4.08
N ILE A 121 5.16 14.93 4.85
CA ILE A 121 4.42 13.74 4.37
C ILE A 121 3.49 14.10 3.21
N ILE A 122 2.76 15.22 3.32
CA ILE A 122 1.85 15.69 2.27
C ILE A 122 2.63 16.03 0.99
N GLU A 123 3.75 16.71 1.12
CA GLU A 123 4.65 17.06 -0.02
C GLU A 123 5.17 15.79 -0.68
N GLU A 124 5.69 14.84 0.11
CA GLU A 124 6.20 13.58 -0.42
C GLU A 124 5.11 12.79 -1.15
N TYR A 125 3.92 12.66 -0.54
CA TYR A 125 2.79 12.00 -1.18
C TYR A 125 2.34 12.71 -2.46
N THR A 126 2.29 14.05 -2.45
CA THR A 126 1.84 14.85 -3.60
C THR A 126 2.82 14.73 -4.78
N VAL A 127 4.11 14.76 -4.50
CA VAL A 127 5.16 14.72 -5.54
C VAL A 127 5.40 13.29 -6.04
N LYS A 128 5.49 12.31 -5.13
CA LYS A 128 5.88 10.93 -5.45
C LYS A 128 4.68 10.00 -5.65
N GLY A 129 3.49 10.36 -5.13
CA GLY A 129 2.30 9.51 -5.09
C GLY A 129 2.32 8.47 -3.97
N PHE A 130 3.31 8.50 -3.08
CA PHE A 130 3.40 7.68 -1.87
C PHE A 130 4.25 8.37 -0.81
N ALA A 131 4.02 8.01 0.47
CA ALA A 131 4.90 8.30 1.59
C ALA A 131 5.05 7.02 2.40
N MET A 132 6.28 6.63 2.76
CA MET A 132 6.56 5.38 3.47
C MET A 132 7.48 5.62 4.66
N ASP A 133 7.20 4.90 5.74
CA ASP A 133 8.06 4.80 6.91
C ASP A 133 8.87 3.50 6.83
N ASP A 134 10.01 3.57 6.16
CA ASP A 134 10.88 2.42 5.90
C ASP A 134 11.34 1.73 7.19
N GLU A 135 11.68 2.51 8.22
CA GLU A 135 12.15 1.96 9.50
C GLU A 135 11.06 1.15 10.19
N ARG A 136 9.84 1.65 10.17
CA ARG A 136 8.69 0.93 10.74
C ARG A 136 8.32 -0.31 9.94
N LEU A 137 8.42 -0.26 8.61
CA LEU A 137 8.14 -1.43 7.75
C LEU A 137 9.20 -2.52 7.88
N LYS A 138 10.46 -2.18 8.18
CA LYS A 138 11.55 -3.14 8.41
C LYS A 138 11.51 -3.78 9.79
N ASN A 139 11.00 -3.07 10.81
CA ASN A 139 11.02 -3.51 12.19
C ASN A 139 9.71 -4.18 12.58
N PHE A 140 9.76 -5.52 12.72
CA PHE A 140 8.65 -6.30 13.27
C PHE A 140 8.43 -5.91 14.74
N GLY A 141 7.23 -5.38 15.08
CA GLY A 141 6.83 -5.25 16.47
C GLY A 141 6.88 -3.86 17.09
N THR A 142 6.50 -2.83 16.35
CA THR A 142 6.13 -1.55 16.95
C THR A 142 4.74 -1.62 17.60
N VAL A 143 4.44 -0.68 18.49
CA VAL A 143 3.21 -0.58 19.31
C VAL A 143 1.90 -0.67 18.49
N LEU A 144 1.95 -0.43 17.18
CA LEU A 144 0.85 -0.65 16.24
C LEU A 144 0.98 -2.06 15.67
N THR A 145 0.32 -3.00 16.30
CA THR A 145 0.49 -4.46 16.22
C THR A 145 0.23 -5.14 14.87
N LYS A 146 -0.17 -4.44 13.82
CA LYS A 146 -0.44 -5.02 12.52
C LYS A 146 0.80 -4.94 11.61
N ASP A 147 1.18 -6.06 11.03
CA ASP A 147 2.24 -6.12 10.02
C ASP A 147 1.71 -5.60 8.68
N TYR A 148 1.97 -4.33 8.41
CA TYR A 148 1.61 -3.68 7.15
C TYR A 148 2.58 -3.98 5.99
N PHE A 149 3.71 -4.64 6.24
CA PHE A 149 4.68 -4.98 5.20
C PHE A 149 4.06 -5.86 4.12
N LYS A 150 3.25 -6.87 4.53
CA LYS A 150 2.56 -7.74 3.59
C LYS A 150 1.55 -6.99 2.72
N GLU A 151 0.80 -6.07 3.33
CA GLU A 151 -0.16 -5.22 2.62
C GLU A 151 0.55 -4.33 1.59
N GLN A 152 1.65 -3.70 2.00
CA GLN A 152 2.45 -2.86 1.10
C GLN A 152 3.06 -3.66 -0.05
N LEU A 153 3.55 -4.87 0.23
CA LEU A 153 4.10 -5.76 -0.78
C LEU A 153 3.04 -6.18 -1.82
N GLU A 154 1.82 -6.52 -1.39
CA GLU A 154 0.72 -6.83 -2.30
C GLU A 154 0.34 -5.60 -3.15
N ARG A 155 0.27 -4.41 -2.55
CA ARG A 155 -0.01 -3.16 -3.27
C ARG A 155 1.06 -2.86 -4.34
N VAL A 156 2.34 -3.04 -4.04
CA VAL A 156 3.42 -2.90 -5.04
C VAL A 156 3.25 -3.92 -6.16
N ARG A 157 2.90 -5.17 -5.85
CA ARG A 157 2.64 -6.21 -6.85
C ARG A 157 1.46 -5.85 -7.76
N GLU A 158 0.37 -5.35 -7.20
CA GLU A 158 -0.79 -4.88 -7.97
C GLU A 158 -0.43 -3.72 -8.91
N ILE A 159 0.37 -2.76 -8.44
CA ILE A 159 0.85 -1.63 -9.27
C ILE A 159 1.70 -2.14 -10.44
N ARG A 160 2.60 -3.10 -10.20
CA ARG A 160 3.42 -3.73 -11.25
C ARG A 160 2.58 -4.50 -12.28
N LEU A 161 1.47 -5.09 -11.82
CA LEU A 161 0.51 -5.82 -12.68
C LEU A 161 -0.48 -4.93 -13.41
N SER A 162 -0.51 -3.63 -13.14
CA SER A 162 -1.38 -2.76 -13.92
C SER A 162 -1.04 -2.94 -15.40
N GLU A 163 -2.06 -3.21 -16.20
CA GLU A 163 -1.96 -3.69 -17.59
C GLU A 163 -0.96 -2.91 -18.43
N ARG A 164 -1.00 -1.58 -18.30
CA ARG A 164 -0.10 -0.68 -19.03
C ARG A 164 1.38 -0.86 -18.63
N ARG A 165 1.70 -1.02 -17.34
CA ARG A 165 3.07 -1.16 -16.86
C ARG A 165 3.63 -2.56 -17.08
N PHE A 166 2.77 -3.57 -16.97
CA PHE A 166 3.16 -4.95 -17.21
C PHE A 166 3.60 -5.16 -18.67
N TYR A 167 2.75 -4.78 -19.65
CA TYR A 167 3.12 -4.90 -21.05
C TYR A 167 4.30 -4.01 -21.41
N GLN A 168 4.42 -2.83 -20.84
CA GLN A 168 5.55 -1.95 -21.07
C GLN A 168 6.85 -2.58 -20.59
N LYS A 169 6.89 -3.11 -19.35
CA LYS A 169 8.08 -3.77 -18.79
C LYS A 169 8.48 -5.03 -19.57
N ILE A 170 7.52 -5.87 -19.92
CA ILE A 170 7.79 -7.03 -20.79
C ILE A 170 8.32 -6.58 -22.14
N THR A 171 7.71 -5.56 -22.75
CA THR A 171 8.18 -5.02 -24.02
C THR A 171 9.59 -4.43 -23.89
N ASP A 172 9.88 -3.71 -22.82
CA ASP A 172 11.19 -3.14 -22.53
C ASP A 172 12.25 -4.24 -22.40
N ILE A 173 11.94 -5.34 -21.68
CA ILE A 173 12.85 -6.49 -21.54
C ILE A 173 13.07 -7.17 -22.89
N TYR A 174 12.00 -7.43 -23.65
CA TYR A 174 12.14 -8.05 -24.96
C TYR A 174 12.77 -7.15 -26.02
N ALA A 175 12.64 -5.82 -25.85
CA ALA A 175 13.34 -4.87 -26.71
C ALA A 175 14.88 -4.94 -26.54
N THR A 176 15.36 -5.56 -25.44
CA THR A 176 16.80 -5.86 -25.28
C THR A 176 17.23 -7.13 -26.02
N SER A 177 16.29 -7.93 -26.55
CA SER A 177 16.63 -9.13 -27.33
C SER A 177 17.30 -8.75 -28.66
N ILE A 178 18.31 -9.49 -29.04
CA ILE A 178 19.08 -9.26 -30.26
C ILE A 178 18.25 -9.48 -31.55
N ASP A 179 17.17 -10.23 -31.45
CA ASP A 179 16.27 -10.59 -32.56
C ASP A 179 14.87 -9.96 -32.45
N TYR A 180 14.71 -8.92 -31.60
CA TYR A 180 13.42 -8.28 -31.41
C TYR A 180 12.99 -7.43 -32.60
N ASP A 181 11.79 -7.74 -33.13
CA ASP A 181 11.09 -6.92 -34.12
C ASP A 181 9.61 -6.81 -33.71
N SER A 182 9.21 -5.62 -33.29
CA SER A 182 7.85 -5.32 -32.80
C SER A 182 6.74 -5.60 -33.82
N HIS A 183 7.06 -5.64 -35.12
CA HIS A 183 6.11 -5.82 -36.21
C HIS A 183 6.07 -7.26 -36.70
N SER A 184 7.02 -8.10 -36.34
CA SER A 184 7.10 -9.47 -36.82
C SER A 184 5.96 -10.33 -36.27
N LEU A 185 5.54 -11.30 -37.08
CA LEU A 185 4.56 -12.32 -36.68
C LEU A 185 5.13 -13.22 -35.55
N THR A 186 6.44 -13.40 -35.54
CA THR A 186 7.16 -14.19 -34.53
C THR A 186 7.02 -13.57 -33.15
N THR A 187 7.22 -12.26 -33.06
CA THR A 187 7.05 -11.49 -31.81
C THR A 187 5.60 -11.59 -31.29
N LYS A 188 4.62 -11.44 -32.17
CA LYS A 188 3.19 -11.55 -31.79
C LYS A 188 2.84 -12.97 -31.28
N LYS A 189 3.31 -14.02 -31.97
CA LYS A 189 3.11 -15.41 -31.53
C LYS A 189 3.79 -15.69 -30.20
N PHE A 190 4.98 -15.16 -29.98
CA PHE A 190 5.70 -15.27 -28.74
C PHE A 190 4.91 -14.69 -27.55
N PHE A 191 4.41 -13.45 -27.66
CA PHE A 191 3.59 -12.86 -26.59
C PHE A 191 2.32 -13.66 -26.30
N ALA A 192 1.67 -14.18 -27.35
CA ALA A 192 0.49 -15.04 -27.17
C ALA A 192 0.84 -16.34 -26.44
N ARG A 193 2.00 -16.96 -26.75
CA ARG A 193 2.51 -18.16 -26.07
C ARG A 193 2.77 -17.89 -24.59
N VAL A 194 3.51 -16.85 -24.25
CA VAL A 194 3.81 -16.47 -22.85
C VAL A 194 2.54 -16.18 -22.07
N GLN A 195 1.59 -15.46 -22.67
CA GLN A 195 0.30 -15.20 -22.04
C GLN A 195 -0.49 -16.48 -21.76
N ASN A 196 -0.57 -17.38 -22.72
CA ASN A 196 -1.27 -18.66 -22.55
C ASN A 196 -0.58 -19.56 -21.50
N GLN A 197 0.75 -19.63 -21.50
CA GLN A 197 1.51 -20.37 -20.49
C GLN A 197 1.25 -19.82 -19.08
N LEU A 198 1.16 -18.50 -18.93
CA LEU A 198 0.85 -17.85 -17.67
C LEU A 198 -0.54 -18.21 -17.16
N HIS A 199 -1.58 -18.08 -18.01
CA HIS A 199 -2.95 -18.48 -17.68
C HIS A 199 -3.02 -19.96 -17.30
N TRP A 200 -2.42 -20.83 -18.12
CA TRP A 200 -2.37 -22.25 -17.86
C TRP A 200 -1.72 -22.59 -16.49
N ALA A 201 -0.62 -21.93 -16.18
CA ALA A 201 0.06 -22.13 -14.91
C ALA A 201 -0.78 -21.72 -13.68
N ILE A 202 -1.75 -20.81 -13.86
CA ILE A 202 -2.60 -20.31 -12.76
C ILE A 202 -3.80 -21.22 -12.53
N HIS A 203 -4.53 -21.56 -13.58
CA HIS A 203 -5.84 -22.23 -13.46
C HIS A 203 -6.07 -23.34 -14.50
N GLY A 204 -5.08 -23.72 -15.30
CA GLY A 204 -5.17 -24.85 -16.22
C GLY A 204 -5.93 -24.57 -17.52
N GLU A 205 -6.16 -23.31 -17.86
CA GLU A 205 -6.84 -22.88 -19.09
C GLU A 205 -5.98 -21.84 -19.81
N THR A 206 -6.12 -21.77 -21.14
CA THR A 206 -5.56 -20.67 -21.93
C THR A 206 -6.41 -19.40 -21.73
N ALA A 207 -5.89 -18.25 -22.15
CA ALA A 207 -6.64 -16.99 -22.08
C ALA A 207 -7.99 -17.07 -22.82
N ALA A 208 -8.04 -17.71 -23.98
CA ALA A 208 -9.27 -17.87 -24.75
C ALA A 208 -10.29 -18.81 -24.08
N GLU A 209 -9.81 -19.94 -23.51
CA GLU A 209 -10.65 -20.88 -22.76
C GLU A 209 -11.22 -20.22 -21.50
N THR A 210 -10.44 -19.41 -20.80
CA THR A 210 -10.91 -18.65 -19.62
C THR A 210 -12.09 -17.74 -19.98
N ILE A 211 -11.97 -16.99 -21.09
CA ILE A 211 -13.07 -16.14 -21.57
C ILE A 211 -14.27 -17.01 -21.92
N TYR A 212 -14.06 -18.08 -22.68
CA TYR A 212 -15.14 -18.95 -23.14
C TYR A 212 -15.94 -19.59 -21.99
N HIS A 213 -15.27 -20.02 -20.94
CA HIS A 213 -15.91 -20.69 -19.81
C HIS A 213 -16.51 -19.73 -18.78
N ARG A 214 -15.98 -18.51 -18.65
CA ARG A 214 -16.37 -17.59 -17.59
C ARG A 214 -17.26 -16.45 -18.04
N ALA A 215 -17.19 -16.05 -19.31
CA ALA A 215 -18.09 -15.05 -19.88
C ALA A 215 -19.52 -15.60 -19.95
N ASP A 216 -20.46 -14.88 -19.34
CA ASP A 216 -21.84 -15.30 -19.26
C ASP A 216 -22.74 -14.05 -19.15
N SER A 217 -23.58 -13.84 -20.15
CA SER A 217 -24.49 -12.67 -20.18
C SER A 217 -25.50 -12.64 -19.05
N ASP A 218 -25.80 -13.79 -18.46
CA ASP A 218 -26.81 -13.94 -17.41
C ASP A 218 -26.22 -13.75 -16.00
N LYS A 219 -24.88 -13.67 -15.89
CA LYS A 219 -24.18 -13.39 -14.64
C LYS A 219 -24.03 -11.90 -14.39
N GLU A 220 -23.94 -11.56 -13.11
CA GLU A 220 -23.55 -10.21 -12.71
C GLU A 220 -22.24 -9.81 -13.40
N ASN A 221 -22.22 -8.59 -13.94
CA ASN A 221 -21.08 -8.05 -14.69
C ASN A 221 -20.62 -8.96 -15.85
N MET A 222 -21.50 -9.75 -16.43
CA MET A 222 -21.19 -10.73 -17.50
C MET A 222 -20.08 -11.72 -17.11
N GLY A 223 -19.92 -12.03 -15.83
CA GLY A 223 -18.89 -12.90 -15.30
C GLY A 223 -17.52 -12.22 -15.07
N LEU A 224 -17.39 -10.93 -15.37
CA LEU A 224 -16.16 -10.18 -15.09
C LEU A 224 -16.01 -9.91 -13.58
N THR A 225 -14.79 -10.05 -13.10
CA THR A 225 -14.40 -9.70 -11.72
C THR A 225 -13.85 -8.28 -11.62
N THR A 226 -13.35 -7.74 -12.74
CA THR A 226 -12.88 -6.37 -12.88
C THR A 226 -13.00 -5.87 -14.33
N TRP A 227 -12.97 -4.56 -14.56
CA TRP A 227 -12.93 -3.90 -15.86
C TRP A 227 -12.29 -2.52 -15.69
N LYS A 228 -12.04 -1.80 -16.80
CA LYS A 228 -11.27 -0.55 -16.81
C LYS A 228 -11.78 0.50 -15.79
N ASP A 229 -13.10 0.67 -15.70
CA ASP A 229 -13.73 1.69 -14.86
C ASP A 229 -14.51 1.06 -13.69
N ALA A 230 -14.11 -0.14 -13.23
CA ALA A 230 -14.72 -0.84 -12.09
C ALA A 230 -14.53 -0.07 -10.77
N PRO A 231 -15.46 -0.19 -9.79
CA PRO A 231 -16.71 -0.97 -9.85
C PRO A 231 -17.89 -0.22 -10.47
N ASP A 232 -17.86 1.11 -10.54
CA ASP A 232 -19.03 1.94 -10.86
C ASP A 232 -19.18 2.28 -12.34
N GLY A 233 -18.14 2.06 -13.13
CA GLY A 233 -18.13 2.36 -14.56
C GLY A 233 -18.77 1.28 -15.41
N LYS A 234 -19.22 1.65 -16.62
CA LYS A 234 -19.83 0.70 -17.57
C LYS A 234 -18.80 -0.21 -18.20
N ILE A 235 -19.11 -1.51 -18.29
CA ILE A 235 -18.33 -2.50 -19.01
C ILE A 235 -18.34 -2.16 -20.51
N GLN A 236 -17.16 -2.13 -21.11
CA GLN A 236 -16.97 -1.86 -22.53
C GLN A 236 -16.66 -3.14 -23.31
N ARG A 237 -16.83 -3.12 -24.63
CA ARG A 237 -16.52 -4.29 -25.48
C ARG A 237 -15.09 -4.79 -25.35
N PHE A 238 -14.14 -3.89 -25.15
CA PHE A 238 -12.73 -4.27 -24.97
C PHE A 238 -12.49 -4.95 -23.61
N ASP A 239 -13.28 -4.68 -22.56
CA ASP A 239 -13.14 -5.34 -21.27
C ASP A 239 -13.46 -6.83 -21.35
N VAL A 240 -14.47 -7.20 -22.14
CA VAL A 240 -14.97 -8.57 -22.28
C VAL A 240 -13.98 -9.52 -22.97
N VAL A 241 -13.08 -8.99 -23.78
CA VAL A 241 -12.08 -9.80 -24.52
C VAL A 241 -10.75 -9.93 -23.76
N ILE A 242 -10.66 -9.43 -22.55
CA ILE A 242 -9.47 -9.50 -21.71
C ILE A 242 -9.64 -10.62 -20.69
N ALA A 243 -8.95 -11.75 -20.85
CA ALA A 243 -9.05 -12.92 -19.98
C ALA A 243 -8.75 -12.60 -18.49
N LYS A 244 -7.81 -11.69 -18.23
CA LYS A 244 -7.47 -11.24 -16.87
C LYS A 244 -8.69 -10.68 -16.12
N ASN A 245 -9.65 -10.08 -16.79
CA ASN A 245 -10.83 -9.49 -16.19
C ASN A 245 -11.81 -10.53 -15.60
N TYR A 246 -11.61 -11.80 -15.90
CA TYR A 246 -12.40 -12.92 -15.37
C TYR A 246 -11.70 -13.68 -14.24
N LEU A 247 -10.49 -13.27 -13.83
CA LEU A 247 -9.72 -13.97 -12.81
C LEU A 247 -10.17 -13.57 -11.40
N THR A 248 -10.16 -14.53 -10.48
CA THR A 248 -10.40 -14.27 -9.06
C THR A 248 -9.22 -13.48 -8.44
N LYS A 249 -9.42 -12.94 -7.25
CA LYS A 249 -8.35 -12.24 -6.52
C LYS A 249 -7.16 -13.15 -6.23
N GLU A 250 -7.41 -14.42 -5.91
CA GLU A 250 -6.39 -15.43 -5.64
C GLU A 250 -5.60 -15.77 -6.91
N GLU A 251 -6.28 -15.91 -8.04
CA GLU A 251 -5.65 -16.15 -9.34
C GLU A 251 -4.82 -14.95 -9.77
N LEU A 252 -5.34 -13.73 -9.61
CA LEU A 252 -4.59 -12.49 -9.88
C LEU A 252 -3.36 -12.37 -8.98
N SER A 253 -3.47 -12.67 -7.68
CA SER A 253 -2.33 -12.65 -6.75
C SER A 253 -1.27 -13.69 -7.15
N SER A 254 -1.68 -14.88 -7.57
CA SER A 254 -0.77 -15.94 -8.05
C SER A 254 -0.07 -15.52 -9.35
N MET A 255 -0.81 -14.95 -10.28
CA MET A 255 -0.27 -14.38 -11.53
C MET A 255 0.77 -13.30 -11.24
N ALA A 256 0.45 -12.39 -10.32
CA ALA A 256 1.34 -11.32 -9.88
C ALA A 256 2.69 -11.85 -9.40
N ARG A 257 2.68 -12.88 -8.59
CA ARG A 257 3.90 -13.46 -8.01
C ARG A 257 4.80 -14.06 -9.08
N ILE A 258 4.22 -14.81 -10.02
CA ILE A 258 4.97 -15.43 -11.13
C ILE A 258 5.58 -14.35 -12.02
N VAL A 259 4.79 -13.36 -12.39
CA VAL A 259 5.23 -12.25 -13.24
C VAL A 259 6.34 -11.45 -12.57
N ASN A 260 6.19 -11.11 -11.27
CA ASN A 260 7.25 -10.37 -10.57
C ASN A 260 8.55 -11.17 -10.49
N ALA A 261 8.49 -12.47 -10.19
CA ALA A 261 9.68 -13.31 -10.17
C ALA A 261 10.41 -13.34 -11.53
N TYR A 262 9.64 -13.40 -12.62
CA TYR A 262 10.19 -13.35 -13.96
C TYR A 262 10.82 -11.99 -14.28
N LEU A 263 10.13 -10.89 -13.94
CA LEU A 263 10.62 -9.54 -14.20
C LEU A 263 11.89 -9.24 -13.39
N ASP A 264 11.96 -9.66 -12.13
CA ASP A 264 13.13 -9.46 -11.28
C ASP A 264 14.36 -10.20 -11.84
N LEU A 265 14.16 -11.43 -12.36
CA LEU A 265 15.22 -12.19 -13.00
C LEU A 265 15.65 -11.58 -14.35
N ALA A 266 14.69 -11.06 -15.10
CA ALA A 266 14.95 -10.43 -16.38
C ALA A 266 15.71 -9.09 -16.23
N GLU A 267 15.35 -8.28 -15.22
CA GLU A 267 16.06 -7.06 -14.87
C GLU A 267 17.53 -7.38 -14.50
N LEU A 268 17.76 -8.43 -13.69
CA LEU A 268 19.12 -8.87 -13.34
C LEU A 268 19.95 -9.27 -14.58
N ARG A 269 19.35 -10.01 -15.51
CA ARG A 269 20.02 -10.40 -16.76
C ARG A 269 20.35 -9.21 -17.65
N ALA A 270 19.44 -8.24 -17.70
CA ALA A 270 19.68 -7.01 -18.46
C ALA A 270 20.82 -6.17 -17.86
N GLU A 271 20.92 -6.10 -16.53
CA GLU A 271 22.01 -5.43 -15.81
C GLU A 271 23.36 -6.12 -16.04
N GLU A 272 23.37 -7.45 -16.18
CA GLU A 272 24.57 -8.24 -16.50
C GLU A 272 24.96 -8.15 -17.98
N GLU A 273 24.22 -7.42 -18.82
CA GLU A 273 24.43 -7.27 -20.27
C GLU A 273 24.55 -8.61 -21.02
N VAL A 274 23.86 -9.65 -20.54
CA VAL A 274 23.86 -10.98 -21.17
C VAL A 274 23.00 -10.92 -22.43
N PRO A 275 23.56 -11.17 -23.63
CA PRO A 275 22.79 -11.17 -24.87
C PRO A 275 21.75 -12.30 -24.84
N MET A 276 20.49 -11.96 -25.03
CA MET A 276 19.35 -12.89 -25.03
C MET A 276 18.58 -12.77 -26.33
N THR A 277 18.15 -13.90 -26.86
CA THR A 277 17.15 -13.96 -27.92
C THR A 277 15.74 -13.99 -27.33
N MET A 278 14.72 -13.76 -28.14
CA MET A 278 13.32 -13.91 -27.69
C MET A 278 13.02 -15.36 -27.25
N GLU A 279 13.63 -16.36 -27.89
CA GLU A 279 13.44 -17.77 -27.48
C GLU A 279 14.14 -18.05 -26.12
N ASP A 280 15.33 -17.51 -25.86
CA ASP A 280 16.00 -17.63 -24.56
C ASP A 280 15.11 -17.08 -23.43
N TRP A 281 14.42 -15.95 -23.65
CA TRP A 281 13.47 -15.39 -22.71
C TRP A 281 12.25 -16.30 -22.48
N ALA A 282 11.75 -16.97 -23.54
CA ALA A 282 10.65 -17.92 -23.42
C ALA A 282 11.07 -19.17 -22.63
N GLU A 283 12.24 -19.72 -22.91
CA GLU A 283 12.79 -20.88 -22.19
C GLU A 283 13.01 -20.55 -20.71
N GLN A 284 13.49 -19.36 -20.41
CA GLN A 284 13.68 -18.91 -19.04
C GLN A 284 12.35 -18.79 -18.28
N PHE A 285 11.33 -18.24 -18.92
CA PHE A 285 9.98 -18.17 -18.34
C PHE A 285 9.42 -19.57 -18.08
N GLU A 286 9.53 -20.48 -19.05
CA GLU A 286 9.11 -21.88 -18.89
C GLU A 286 9.89 -22.58 -17.78
N GLY A 287 11.18 -22.30 -17.64
CA GLY A 287 12.03 -22.80 -16.56
C GLY A 287 11.50 -22.42 -15.17
N ILE A 288 11.07 -21.15 -14.99
CA ILE A 288 10.44 -20.69 -13.76
C ILE A 288 9.11 -21.45 -13.52
N LEU A 289 8.28 -21.59 -14.54
CA LEU A 289 7.01 -22.33 -14.40
C LEU A 289 7.24 -23.81 -14.03
N ARG A 290 8.29 -24.44 -14.55
CA ARG A 290 8.68 -25.82 -14.18
C ARG A 290 9.12 -25.91 -12.72
N GLN A 291 9.94 -25.00 -12.24
CA GLN A 291 10.42 -24.99 -10.85
C GLN A 291 9.30 -24.86 -9.82
N ILE A 292 8.24 -24.11 -10.13
CA ILE A 292 7.07 -23.99 -9.26
C ILE A 292 6.04 -25.14 -9.44
N GLY A 293 6.37 -26.18 -10.23
CA GLY A 293 5.51 -27.34 -10.47
C GLY A 293 4.28 -27.03 -11.33
N ARG A 294 4.28 -25.94 -12.09
CA ARG A 294 3.16 -25.46 -12.90
C ARG A 294 3.45 -25.43 -14.41
N ALA A 295 4.52 -26.13 -14.84
CA ALA A 295 4.84 -26.28 -16.24
C ALA A 295 4.06 -27.44 -16.86
N SER A 296 3.29 -27.18 -17.83
CA SER A 296 3.18 -27.72 -19.18
C SER A 296 1.84 -27.36 -19.79
N CYS A 297 1.88 -26.42 -20.68
CA CYS A 297 1.03 -26.52 -21.85
C CYS A 297 1.86 -27.25 -22.90
N ARG A 298 1.66 -28.58 -23.09
CA ARG A 298 2.01 -29.21 -24.38
C ARG A 298 1.25 -28.39 -25.42
N GLU A 299 2.00 -27.86 -26.38
CA GLU A 299 1.48 -27.18 -27.55
C GLU A 299 0.21 -27.87 -28.06
N ARG A 300 -0.94 -27.27 -27.79
CA ARG A 300 -2.11 -27.44 -28.62
C ARG A 300 -2.14 -26.20 -29.51
N VAL A 301 -1.64 -26.45 -30.73
CA VAL A 301 -1.73 -25.53 -31.86
C VAL A 301 -3.19 -25.27 -32.19
#